data_f4d3b11ffe47b7a60483fde7ca68e738
#
_entry.id   f4d3b11ffe47b7a60483fde7ca68e738
#
_cell.length_a   1.000
_cell.length_b   1.000
_cell.length_c   1.000
_cell.angle_alpha   90.00
_cell.angle_beta   90.00
_cell.angle_gamma   90.00
#
_symmetry.space_group_name_H-M   'P 1'
#
loop_
_entity.id
_entity.type
_entity.pdbx_description
1 polymer ?
#
loop_
_entity_poly.entity_id
_entity_poly.type
_entity_poly.pdbx_seq_one_letter_code
_entity_poly.pdbx_strand_id
1 'polypeptide(L)'
;MKPFSDFNKQIKILENRNLTILDRKAANFALRNYGYYEIVNGYKIFLLDSSKKVETFLEKETFEHLVSLYNLDKQIRNLVMQATLEVELSLRTSLAYTLAEDFGVLESDYLDRKKYKKGKFQHKHKKYQRDFLLDMLKDIAANRPVEPLNSYRIKHKHIPPWILFKETTLGNITNFIKILKGPQKDKIISLCTGLSSSQLTPADKALFIEVLDLILAFRNRAAHGGRMFNYKASTSLSYHQNFHNEIKITPGDYRNNKGKNDLYTFFHSLALFENKAGFDLLQLCLYSIKEHDASYTKDWLVLAKEMGYPEYILKTDLERHRNFHKNYRWSYLWHAIKNIFNK
;
A
#
# COMPACT_ATOMS: atom_id res chain seq x y z
N MET A 1 -18.10 -28.04 -14.47
CA MET A 1 -18.48 -27.25 -13.28
C MET A 1 -17.85 -27.91 -12.06
N LYS A 2 -17.22 -27.17 -11.14
CA LYS A 2 -16.71 -27.77 -9.88
C LYS A 2 -17.89 -27.98 -8.94
N PRO A 3 -18.10 -29.21 -8.39
CA PRO A 3 -19.20 -29.48 -7.48
C PRO A 3 -18.97 -28.80 -6.11
N PHE A 4 -20.04 -28.56 -5.39
CA PHE A 4 -19.98 -28.12 -4.00
C PHE A 4 -19.23 -29.15 -3.13
N SER A 5 -18.40 -28.64 -2.21
CA SER A 5 -17.67 -29.44 -1.23
C SER A 5 -17.80 -28.77 0.14
N ASP A 6 -18.36 -29.51 1.10
CA ASP A 6 -18.38 -29.07 2.49
C ASP A 6 -16.97 -29.01 3.09
N PHE A 7 -16.82 -28.43 4.28
CA PHE A 7 -15.51 -28.24 4.90
C PHE A 7 -14.78 -29.55 5.19
N ASN A 8 -15.48 -30.61 5.56
CA ASN A 8 -14.88 -31.92 5.79
C ASN A 8 -14.35 -32.53 4.49
N LYS A 9 -15.10 -32.38 3.39
CA LYS A 9 -14.67 -32.82 2.07
C LYS A 9 -13.49 -31.99 1.57
N GLN A 10 -13.46 -30.66 1.84
CA GLN A 10 -12.33 -29.80 1.53
C GLN A 10 -11.06 -30.26 2.26
N ILE A 11 -11.14 -30.60 3.54
CA ILE A 11 -10.03 -31.16 4.32
C ILE A 11 -9.54 -32.46 3.69
N LYS A 12 -10.44 -33.41 3.38
CA LYS A 12 -10.07 -34.68 2.73
C LYS A 12 -9.38 -34.48 1.38
N ILE A 13 -9.80 -33.46 0.60
CA ILE A 13 -9.14 -33.11 -0.66
C ILE A 13 -7.68 -32.69 -0.41
N LEU A 14 -7.42 -31.92 0.64
CA LEU A 14 -6.07 -31.46 1.00
C LEU A 14 -5.20 -32.63 1.48
N GLU A 15 -5.73 -33.52 2.32
CA GLU A 15 -5.06 -34.73 2.78
C GLU A 15 -4.69 -35.64 1.59
N ASN A 16 -5.61 -35.85 0.64
CA ASN A 16 -5.36 -36.63 -0.57
C ASN A 16 -4.30 -35.98 -1.49
N ARG A 17 -3.99 -34.70 -1.29
CA ARG A 17 -2.90 -33.98 -1.99
C ARG A 17 -1.61 -33.91 -1.14
N ASN A 18 -1.45 -34.78 -0.16
CA ASN A 18 -0.29 -34.87 0.71
C ASN A 18 -0.12 -33.68 1.68
N LEU A 19 -1.19 -32.96 2.03
CA LEU A 19 -1.13 -31.91 3.06
C LEU A 19 -1.51 -32.49 4.42
N THR A 20 -0.63 -32.35 5.41
CA THR A 20 -0.90 -32.77 6.78
C THR A 20 -1.82 -31.77 7.48
N ILE A 21 -2.83 -32.25 8.21
CA ILE A 21 -3.71 -31.44 9.05
C ILE A 21 -3.40 -31.78 10.51
N LEU A 22 -2.74 -30.87 11.23
CA LEU A 22 -2.36 -31.13 12.64
C LEU A 22 -3.56 -31.01 13.58
N ASP A 23 -4.40 -29.99 13.39
CA ASP A 23 -5.64 -29.79 14.13
C ASP A 23 -6.86 -29.64 13.20
N ARG A 24 -7.66 -30.69 13.11
CA ARG A 24 -8.89 -30.69 12.26
C ARG A 24 -9.94 -29.68 12.72
N LYS A 25 -10.03 -29.37 14.02
CA LYS A 25 -10.99 -28.38 14.54
C LYS A 25 -10.56 -26.98 14.13
N ALA A 26 -9.28 -26.66 14.30
CA ALA A 26 -8.70 -25.40 13.86
C ALA A 26 -8.79 -25.23 12.32
N ALA A 27 -8.51 -26.28 11.55
CA ALA A 27 -8.65 -26.26 10.10
C ALA A 27 -10.10 -26.00 9.65
N ASN A 28 -11.07 -26.65 10.28
CA ASN A 28 -12.50 -26.44 10.00
C ASN A 28 -12.93 -25.01 10.35
N PHE A 29 -12.46 -24.49 11.50
CA PHE A 29 -12.70 -23.10 11.90
C PHE A 29 -12.12 -22.12 10.87
N ALA A 30 -10.87 -22.31 10.43
CA ALA A 30 -10.23 -21.45 9.47
C ALA A 30 -10.95 -21.47 8.11
N LEU A 31 -11.29 -22.65 7.59
CA LEU A 31 -12.02 -22.78 6.31
C LEU A 31 -13.41 -22.14 6.37
N ARG A 32 -14.10 -22.24 7.50
CA ARG A 32 -15.43 -21.64 7.70
C ARG A 32 -15.38 -20.11 7.76
N ASN A 33 -14.34 -19.53 8.37
CA ASN A 33 -14.28 -18.08 8.62
C ASN A 33 -13.54 -17.32 7.49
N TYR A 34 -12.58 -17.95 6.83
CA TYR A 34 -11.75 -17.29 5.81
C TYR A 34 -11.95 -17.87 4.40
N GLY A 35 -12.46 -19.10 4.31
CA GLY A 35 -12.72 -19.76 3.04
C GLY A 35 -11.50 -20.46 2.42
N TYR A 36 -11.79 -21.55 1.70
CA TYR A 36 -10.77 -22.36 1.01
C TYR A 36 -9.96 -21.54 0.00
N TYR A 37 -10.63 -20.66 -0.75
CA TYR A 37 -9.98 -19.89 -1.81
C TYR A 37 -8.90 -18.96 -1.24
N GLU A 38 -9.21 -18.26 -0.15
CA GLU A 38 -8.31 -17.30 0.47
C GLU A 38 -7.09 -17.98 1.11
N ILE A 39 -7.31 -19.05 1.88
CA ILE A 39 -6.21 -19.75 2.58
C ILE A 39 -5.43 -20.62 1.60
N VAL A 40 -6.11 -21.52 0.88
CA VAL A 40 -5.42 -22.56 0.11
C VAL A 40 -4.95 -22.03 -1.24
N ASN A 41 -5.88 -21.52 -2.08
CA ASN A 41 -5.50 -21.02 -3.40
C ASN A 41 -4.64 -19.77 -3.35
N GLY A 42 -4.72 -19.01 -2.26
CA GLY A 42 -3.88 -17.85 -2.03
C GLY A 42 -2.40 -18.19 -1.92
N TYR A 43 -2.06 -19.31 -1.26
CA TYR A 43 -0.68 -19.56 -0.81
C TYR A 43 -0.12 -20.92 -1.21
N LYS A 44 -0.94 -21.89 -1.66
CA LYS A 44 -0.50 -23.25 -1.98
C LYS A 44 0.68 -23.34 -2.94
N ILE A 45 0.83 -22.36 -3.85
CA ILE A 45 1.85 -22.40 -4.90
C ILE A 45 3.27 -22.48 -4.35
N PHE A 46 3.48 -21.98 -3.14
CA PHE A 46 4.79 -22.00 -2.46
C PHE A 46 5.10 -23.36 -1.79
N LEU A 47 4.06 -24.16 -1.57
CA LEU A 47 4.13 -25.42 -0.84
C LEU A 47 3.85 -26.63 -1.75
N LEU A 48 3.66 -26.41 -3.04
CA LEU A 48 3.42 -27.49 -4.00
C LEU A 48 4.74 -28.06 -4.55
N ASP A 49 4.75 -29.36 -4.75
CA ASP A 49 5.82 -30.08 -5.46
C ASP A 49 5.69 -29.84 -6.98
N SER A 50 6.55 -28.99 -7.51
CA SER A 50 6.58 -28.62 -8.93
C SER A 50 6.97 -29.79 -9.86
N SER A 51 7.51 -30.89 -9.34
CA SER A 51 7.86 -32.08 -10.10
C SER A 51 6.65 -32.97 -10.44
N LYS A 52 5.52 -32.75 -9.76
CA LYS A 52 4.30 -33.55 -9.93
C LYS A 52 3.36 -32.94 -10.95
N LYS A 53 2.73 -33.76 -11.78
CA LYS A 53 1.69 -33.33 -12.74
C LYS A 53 0.37 -32.98 -12.08
N VAL A 54 0.08 -33.59 -10.94
CA VAL A 54 -1.13 -33.33 -10.13
C VAL A 54 -0.73 -32.47 -8.93
N GLU A 55 -1.55 -31.50 -8.57
CA GLU A 55 -1.32 -30.66 -7.39
C GLU A 55 -1.10 -31.54 -6.15
N THR A 56 0.15 -31.61 -5.70
CA THR A 56 0.61 -32.36 -4.53
C THR A 56 1.47 -31.45 -3.70
N PHE A 57 1.24 -31.40 -2.40
CA PHE A 57 2.06 -30.63 -1.48
C PHE A 57 3.41 -31.32 -1.23
N LEU A 58 4.44 -30.53 -0.95
CA LEU A 58 5.76 -31.03 -0.53
C LEU A 58 5.60 -31.87 0.74
N GLU A 59 6.56 -32.75 0.96
CA GLU A 59 6.58 -33.56 2.19
C GLU A 59 6.66 -32.67 3.44
N LYS A 60 5.92 -33.07 4.49
CA LYS A 60 5.83 -32.38 5.79
C LYS A 60 5.14 -31.02 5.78
N GLU A 61 4.59 -30.59 4.64
CA GLU A 61 3.80 -29.38 4.65
C GLU A 61 2.46 -29.57 5.36
N THR A 62 2.02 -28.50 6.04
CA THR A 62 0.83 -28.55 6.90
C THR A 62 -0.20 -27.49 6.50
N PHE A 63 -1.44 -27.71 6.86
CA PHE A 63 -2.49 -26.70 6.68
C PHE A 63 -2.22 -25.46 7.56
N GLU A 64 -1.63 -25.66 8.73
CA GLU A 64 -1.24 -24.61 9.67
C GLU A 64 -0.18 -23.68 9.03
N HIS A 65 0.69 -24.21 8.17
CA HIS A 65 1.62 -23.39 7.40
C HIS A 65 0.89 -22.45 6.43
N LEU A 66 -0.11 -22.94 5.69
CA LEU A 66 -0.96 -22.10 4.83
C LEU A 66 -1.68 -21.01 5.64
N VAL A 67 -2.21 -21.35 6.82
CA VAL A 67 -2.86 -20.38 7.71
C VAL A 67 -1.87 -19.33 8.22
N SER A 68 -0.63 -19.74 8.52
CA SER A 68 0.44 -18.82 8.94
C SER A 68 0.79 -17.82 7.84
N LEU A 69 0.95 -18.28 6.59
CA LEU A 69 1.17 -17.41 5.42
C LEU A 69 0.00 -16.43 5.20
N TYR A 70 -1.23 -16.92 5.31
CA TYR A 70 -2.42 -16.07 5.23
C TYR A 70 -2.44 -14.99 6.32
N ASN A 71 -2.11 -15.35 7.56
CA ASN A 71 -2.08 -14.40 8.68
C ASN A 71 -0.97 -13.37 8.52
N LEU A 72 0.22 -13.78 8.06
CA LEU A 72 1.32 -12.86 7.72
C LEU A 72 0.87 -11.83 6.67
N ASP A 73 0.30 -12.31 5.56
CA ASP A 73 -0.18 -11.42 4.50
C ASP A 73 -1.30 -10.48 4.97
N LYS A 74 -2.17 -10.95 5.87
CA LYS A 74 -3.19 -10.14 6.51
C LYS A 74 -2.57 -9.03 7.38
N GLN A 75 -1.49 -9.31 8.09
CA GLN A 75 -0.75 -8.29 8.86
C GLN A 75 -0.12 -7.26 7.92
N ILE A 76 0.55 -7.70 6.86
CA ILE A 76 1.12 -6.82 5.82
C ILE A 76 0.03 -5.91 5.23
N ARG A 77 -1.13 -6.46 4.91
CA ARG A 77 -2.28 -5.71 4.38
C ARG A 77 -2.76 -4.63 5.34
N ASN A 78 -2.85 -4.93 6.62
CA ASN A 78 -3.24 -3.95 7.64
C ASN A 78 -2.21 -2.83 7.77
N LEU A 79 -0.92 -3.14 7.73
CA LEU A 79 0.16 -2.15 7.76
C LEU A 79 0.15 -1.26 6.52
N VAL A 80 -0.10 -1.83 5.34
CA VAL A 80 -0.28 -1.04 4.10
C VAL A 80 -1.46 -0.08 4.24
N MET A 81 -2.59 -0.52 4.80
CA MET A 81 -3.73 0.38 5.03
C MET A 81 -3.38 1.52 5.98
N GLN A 82 -2.74 1.23 7.11
CA GLN A 82 -2.33 2.25 8.08
C GLN A 82 -1.36 3.25 7.43
N ALA A 83 -0.32 2.77 6.75
CA ALA A 83 0.65 3.63 6.07
C ALA A 83 0.01 4.54 5.03
N THR A 84 -0.95 4.03 4.28
CA THR A 84 -1.63 4.83 3.25
C THR A 84 -2.60 5.86 3.84
N LEU A 85 -3.16 5.62 5.03
CA LEU A 85 -3.98 6.61 5.74
C LEU A 85 -3.14 7.81 6.20
N GLU A 86 -1.90 7.59 6.67
CA GLU A 86 -0.97 8.67 7.02
C GLU A 86 -0.64 9.55 5.81
N VAL A 87 -0.35 8.92 4.66
CA VAL A 87 -0.12 9.64 3.40
C VAL A 87 -1.37 10.40 2.95
N GLU A 88 -2.56 9.77 3.03
CA GLU A 88 -3.82 10.42 2.67
C GLU A 88 -4.08 11.66 3.51
N LEU A 89 -3.81 11.60 4.81
CA LEU A 89 -3.94 12.74 5.72
C LEU A 89 -3.00 13.88 5.34
N SER A 90 -1.72 13.58 5.10
CA SER A 90 -0.72 14.56 4.69
C SER A 90 -1.09 15.24 3.37
N LEU A 91 -1.49 14.46 2.35
CA LEU A 91 -1.92 14.98 1.05
C LEU A 91 -3.17 15.85 1.15
N ARG A 92 -4.15 15.42 1.94
CA ARG A 92 -5.41 16.15 2.16
C ARG A 92 -5.13 17.50 2.81
N THR A 93 -4.30 17.52 3.86
CA THR A 93 -3.94 18.74 4.57
C THR A 93 -3.16 19.70 3.68
N SER A 94 -2.13 19.21 2.97
CA SER A 94 -1.31 20.01 2.07
C SER A 94 -2.13 20.58 0.90
N LEU A 95 -3.04 19.77 0.33
CA LEU A 95 -3.95 20.23 -0.72
C LEU A 95 -4.89 21.33 -0.21
N ALA A 96 -5.55 21.09 0.91
CA ALA A 96 -6.50 22.06 1.48
C ALA A 96 -5.82 23.37 1.84
N TYR A 97 -4.64 23.32 2.46
CA TYR A 97 -3.82 24.49 2.78
C TYR A 97 -3.46 25.27 1.52
N THR A 98 -2.92 24.58 0.50
CA THR A 98 -2.50 25.22 -0.77
C THR A 98 -3.67 25.91 -1.47
N LEU A 99 -4.83 25.26 -1.53
CA LEU A 99 -6.01 25.85 -2.18
C LEU A 99 -6.53 27.06 -1.41
N ALA A 100 -6.58 26.98 -0.09
CA ALA A 100 -7.05 28.11 0.74
C ALA A 100 -6.12 29.33 0.64
N GLU A 101 -4.81 29.10 0.68
CA GLU A 101 -3.82 30.18 0.61
C GLU A 101 -3.74 30.82 -0.77
N ASP A 102 -3.75 30.03 -1.86
CA ASP A 102 -3.55 30.54 -3.23
C ASP A 102 -4.84 31.00 -3.88
N PHE A 103 -5.99 30.46 -3.48
CA PHE A 103 -7.26 30.67 -4.17
C PHE A 103 -8.36 31.27 -3.29
N GLY A 104 -8.26 31.14 -1.98
CA GLY A 104 -9.26 31.56 -1.02
C GLY A 104 -10.11 30.42 -0.49
N VAL A 105 -11.01 30.78 0.45
CA VAL A 105 -11.77 29.79 1.24
C VAL A 105 -13.21 29.57 0.75
N LEU A 106 -13.69 30.40 -0.18
CA LEU A 106 -15.04 30.27 -0.74
C LEU A 106 -15.06 29.27 -1.89
N GLU A 107 -16.11 28.48 -2.03
CA GLU A 107 -16.29 27.50 -3.10
C GLU A 107 -16.19 28.16 -4.49
N SER A 108 -16.70 29.38 -4.65
CA SER A 108 -16.59 30.20 -5.87
C SER A 108 -15.14 30.40 -6.30
N ASP A 109 -14.24 30.49 -5.33
CA ASP A 109 -12.83 30.80 -5.54
C ASP A 109 -12.01 29.56 -5.82
N TYR A 110 -11.99 28.60 -4.89
CA TYR A 110 -11.14 27.41 -5.06
C TYR A 110 -11.76 26.31 -5.96
N LEU A 111 -13.05 26.37 -6.30
CA LEU A 111 -13.67 25.47 -7.31
C LEU A 111 -13.86 26.14 -8.69
N ASP A 112 -13.23 27.31 -8.93
CA ASP A 112 -13.22 27.93 -10.25
C ASP A 112 -12.38 27.08 -11.24
N ARG A 113 -13.04 26.59 -12.28
CA ARG A 113 -12.41 25.73 -13.32
C ARG A 113 -11.22 26.38 -14.04
N LYS A 114 -11.14 27.71 -14.10
CA LYS A 114 -10.04 28.43 -14.76
C LYS A 114 -8.69 28.24 -14.03
N LYS A 115 -8.72 27.87 -12.77
CA LYS A 115 -7.55 27.65 -11.92
C LYS A 115 -6.87 26.30 -12.17
N TYR A 116 -7.50 25.36 -12.89
CA TYR A 116 -7.06 23.98 -13.06
C TYR A 116 -6.81 23.62 -14.52
N LYS A 117 -5.90 22.67 -14.77
CA LYS A 117 -5.70 22.04 -16.08
C LYS A 117 -6.88 21.12 -16.41
N LYS A 118 -7.22 20.98 -17.70
CA LYS A 118 -8.32 20.09 -18.14
C LYS A 118 -8.13 18.63 -17.67
N GLY A 119 -6.88 18.15 -17.64
CA GLY A 119 -6.57 16.74 -17.41
C GLY A 119 -6.98 15.84 -18.58
N LYS A 120 -7.04 14.53 -18.34
CA LYS A 120 -7.43 13.53 -19.35
C LYS A 120 -8.95 13.56 -19.58
N PHE A 121 -9.38 13.27 -20.82
CA PHE A 121 -10.79 13.05 -21.10
C PHE A 121 -11.24 11.69 -20.57
N GLN A 122 -12.30 11.66 -19.80
CA GLN A 122 -12.85 10.44 -19.20
C GLN A 122 -14.07 9.98 -20.03
N HIS A 123 -13.88 9.01 -20.90
CA HIS A 123 -14.91 8.50 -21.81
C HIS A 123 -16.17 8.04 -21.07
N LYS A 124 -16.01 7.34 -19.91
CA LYS A 124 -17.13 6.88 -19.09
C LYS A 124 -18.05 8.01 -18.64
N HIS A 125 -17.50 9.17 -18.33
CA HIS A 125 -18.23 10.34 -17.81
C HIS A 125 -18.47 11.40 -18.87
N LYS A 126 -17.94 11.21 -20.09
CA LYS A 126 -18.02 12.18 -21.21
C LYS A 126 -17.56 13.60 -20.81
N LYS A 127 -16.60 13.71 -19.88
CA LYS A 127 -16.07 14.96 -19.34
C LYS A 127 -14.54 14.90 -19.22
N TYR A 128 -13.89 16.06 -19.20
CA TYR A 128 -12.51 16.15 -18.77
C TYR A 128 -12.39 15.88 -17.27
N GLN A 129 -11.26 15.33 -16.85
CA GLN A 129 -10.98 14.98 -15.44
C GLN A 129 -11.25 16.14 -14.48
N ARG A 130 -10.84 17.37 -14.85
CA ARG A 130 -11.14 18.59 -14.10
C ARG A 130 -12.63 18.76 -13.87
N ASP A 131 -13.41 18.72 -14.96
CA ASP A 131 -14.83 19.05 -14.90
C ASP A 131 -15.59 17.99 -14.09
N PHE A 132 -15.23 16.72 -14.24
CA PHE A 132 -15.76 15.63 -13.41
C PHE A 132 -15.46 15.84 -11.91
N LEU A 133 -14.19 16.14 -11.56
CA LEU A 133 -13.79 16.34 -10.16
C LEU A 133 -14.45 17.57 -9.54
N LEU A 134 -14.51 18.68 -10.27
CA LEU A 134 -15.13 19.91 -9.75
C LEU A 134 -16.63 19.74 -9.57
N ASP A 135 -17.33 19.09 -10.51
CA ASP A 135 -18.76 18.80 -10.38
C ASP A 135 -19.04 17.92 -9.16
N MET A 136 -18.24 16.86 -8.95
CA MET A 136 -18.32 16.00 -7.77
C MET A 136 -18.10 16.78 -6.47
N LEU A 137 -17.08 17.66 -6.41
CA LEU A 137 -16.80 18.45 -5.20
C LEU A 137 -17.90 19.47 -4.91
N LYS A 138 -18.48 20.10 -5.95
CA LYS A 138 -19.62 21.00 -5.83
C LYS A 138 -20.86 20.26 -5.30
N ASP A 139 -21.08 19.04 -5.78
CA ASP A 139 -22.19 18.21 -5.28
C ASP A 139 -22.00 17.82 -3.81
N ILE A 140 -20.79 17.42 -3.42
CA ILE A 140 -20.47 17.16 -2.00
C ILE A 140 -20.72 18.39 -1.15
N ALA A 141 -20.24 19.57 -1.58
CA ALA A 141 -20.40 20.82 -0.85
C ALA A 141 -21.90 21.19 -0.70
N ALA A 142 -22.70 21.02 -1.75
CA ALA A 142 -24.11 21.42 -1.75
C ALA A 142 -25.02 20.43 -1.03
N ASN A 143 -24.83 19.13 -1.26
CA ASN A 143 -25.88 18.13 -1.02
C ASN A 143 -25.54 17.09 0.05
N ARG A 144 -24.27 16.90 0.43
CA ARG A 144 -23.90 15.82 1.36
C ARG A 144 -24.30 16.12 2.81
N PRO A 145 -25.22 15.34 3.43
CA PRO A 145 -25.78 15.65 4.75
C PRO A 145 -24.96 15.02 5.89
N VAL A 146 -23.63 15.25 5.91
CA VAL A 146 -22.72 14.69 6.92
C VAL A 146 -21.99 15.79 7.67
N GLU A 147 -21.67 15.53 8.93
CA GLU A 147 -20.83 16.45 9.73
C GLU A 147 -19.35 16.26 9.38
N PRO A 148 -18.55 17.34 9.34
CA PRO A 148 -18.87 18.72 9.69
C PRO A 148 -19.45 19.57 8.53
N LEU A 149 -19.61 19.04 7.30
CA LEU A 149 -20.09 19.78 6.14
C LEU A 149 -21.42 20.51 6.41
N ASN A 150 -22.37 19.76 7.01
CA ASN A 150 -23.69 20.30 7.28
C ASN A 150 -23.65 21.50 8.23
N SER A 151 -22.88 21.41 9.31
CA SER A 151 -22.70 22.51 10.26
C SER A 151 -22.06 23.74 9.59
N TYR A 152 -21.05 23.55 8.73
CA TYR A 152 -20.43 24.67 8.02
C TYR A 152 -21.37 25.32 7.02
N ARG A 153 -22.14 24.52 6.26
CA ARG A 153 -23.16 25.05 5.32
C ARG A 153 -24.22 25.89 6.03
N ILE A 154 -24.70 25.44 7.17
CA ILE A 154 -25.77 26.14 7.91
C ILE A 154 -25.23 27.36 8.64
N LYS A 155 -24.13 27.21 9.41
CA LYS A 155 -23.62 28.26 10.30
C LYS A 155 -22.77 29.31 9.57
N HIS A 156 -21.90 28.86 8.65
CA HIS A 156 -20.91 29.72 7.99
C HIS A 156 -21.30 30.10 6.56
N LYS A 157 -22.31 29.44 5.98
CA LYS A 157 -22.80 29.66 4.60
C LYS A 157 -21.77 29.41 3.52
N HIS A 158 -20.65 28.78 3.85
CA HIS A 158 -19.60 28.31 2.92
C HIS A 158 -18.88 27.10 3.50
N ILE A 159 -18.22 26.34 2.63
CA ILE A 159 -17.45 25.16 3.01
C ILE A 159 -15.99 25.36 2.56
N PRO A 160 -15.06 25.62 3.50
CA PRO A 160 -13.66 25.81 3.14
C PRO A 160 -12.99 24.50 2.69
N PRO A 161 -11.83 24.58 1.97
CA PRO A 161 -11.15 23.39 1.43
C PRO A 161 -10.88 22.30 2.48
N TRP A 162 -10.42 22.68 3.69
CA TRP A 162 -10.09 21.71 4.76
C TRP A 162 -11.30 20.94 5.31
N ILE A 163 -12.51 21.44 5.09
CA ILE A 163 -13.75 20.72 5.42
C ILE A 163 -14.20 19.88 4.23
N LEU A 164 -14.20 20.44 3.00
CA LEU A 164 -14.66 19.75 1.81
C LEU A 164 -13.84 18.48 1.54
N PHE A 165 -12.50 18.58 1.62
CA PHE A 165 -11.62 17.45 1.30
C PHE A 165 -11.65 16.33 2.36
N LYS A 166 -12.25 16.51 3.54
CA LYS A 166 -12.50 15.41 4.48
C LYS A 166 -13.40 14.32 3.87
N GLU A 167 -14.31 14.72 2.98
CA GLU A 167 -15.28 13.83 2.35
C GLU A 167 -14.80 13.24 1.01
N THR A 168 -13.51 13.34 0.73
CA THR A 168 -12.91 12.83 -0.49
C THR A 168 -12.03 11.61 -0.22
N THR A 169 -11.93 10.72 -1.21
CA THR A 169 -11.05 9.55 -1.15
C THR A 169 -9.63 9.91 -1.58
N LEU A 170 -8.65 9.08 -1.21
CA LEU A 170 -7.27 9.20 -1.70
C LEU A 170 -7.20 9.30 -3.24
N GLY A 171 -8.04 8.52 -3.94
CA GLY A 171 -8.11 8.58 -5.40
C GLY A 171 -8.57 9.95 -5.93
N ASN A 172 -9.54 10.59 -5.26
CA ASN A 172 -9.98 11.93 -5.62
C ASN A 172 -8.89 12.97 -5.35
N ILE A 173 -8.22 12.89 -4.20
CA ILE A 173 -7.10 13.77 -3.84
C ILE A 173 -5.97 13.64 -4.85
N THR A 174 -5.52 12.42 -5.13
CA THR A 174 -4.46 12.14 -6.12
C THR A 174 -4.81 12.70 -7.50
N ASN A 175 -6.03 12.46 -7.96
CA ASN A 175 -6.50 12.97 -9.25
C ASN A 175 -6.63 14.50 -9.25
N PHE A 176 -7.00 15.11 -8.14
CA PHE A 176 -7.09 16.56 -8.02
C PHE A 176 -5.70 17.22 -8.06
N ILE A 177 -4.72 16.66 -7.37
CA ILE A 177 -3.31 17.11 -7.44
C ILE A 177 -2.80 17.09 -8.88
N LYS A 178 -3.16 16.08 -9.68
CA LYS A 178 -2.72 15.98 -11.08
C LYS A 178 -3.23 17.11 -11.98
N ILE A 179 -4.39 17.66 -11.72
CA ILE A 179 -4.97 18.76 -12.50
C ILE A 179 -4.53 20.14 -12.02
N LEU A 180 -3.81 20.26 -10.92
CA LEU A 180 -3.24 21.54 -10.46
C LEU A 180 -2.20 22.08 -11.46
N LYS A 181 -2.00 23.39 -11.45
CA LYS A 181 -0.92 24.07 -12.19
C LYS A 181 0.43 23.85 -11.47
N GLY A 182 1.53 24.22 -12.14
CA GLY A 182 2.89 23.98 -11.62
C GLY A 182 3.12 24.49 -10.20
N PRO A 183 2.90 25.80 -9.93
CA PRO A 183 3.18 26.38 -8.61
C PRO A 183 2.47 25.65 -7.47
N GLN A 184 1.18 25.35 -7.62
CA GLN A 184 0.40 24.63 -6.60
C GLN A 184 0.89 23.19 -6.40
N LYS A 185 1.29 22.50 -7.48
CA LYS A 185 1.89 21.17 -7.36
C LYS A 185 3.20 21.20 -6.61
N ASP A 186 4.08 22.13 -6.96
CA ASP A 186 5.39 22.29 -6.33
C ASP A 186 5.24 22.54 -4.83
N LYS A 187 4.27 23.38 -4.46
CA LYS A 187 3.96 23.69 -3.06
C LYS A 187 3.46 22.43 -2.30
N ILE A 188 2.56 21.65 -2.89
CA ILE A 188 2.09 20.40 -2.26
C ILE A 188 3.24 19.40 -2.11
N ILE A 189 4.08 19.25 -3.13
CA ILE A 189 5.25 18.36 -3.06
C ILE A 189 6.17 18.83 -1.92
N SER A 190 6.47 20.13 -1.83
CA SER A 190 7.28 20.70 -0.75
C SER A 190 6.69 20.42 0.63
N LEU A 191 5.39 20.64 0.81
CA LEU A 191 4.70 20.40 2.09
C LEU A 191 4.67 18.91 2.47
N CYS A 192 4.63 18.01 1.48
CA CYS A 192 4.61 16.58 1.75
C CYS A 192 6.00 15.97 1.95
N THR A 193 7.05 16.55 1.34
CA THR A 193 8.40 15.96 1.31
C THR A 193 9.40 16.69 2.19
N GLY A 194 9.07 17.90 2.67
CA GLY A 194 10.00 18.78 3.40
C GLY A 194 11.04 19.45 2.50
N LEU A 195 11.05 19.20 1.19
CA LEU A 195 11.96 19.86 0.24
C LEU A 195 11.43 21.24 -0.12
N SER A 196 12.30 22.25 -0.19
CA SER A 196 11.88 23.55 -0.69
C SER A 196 11.54 23.49 -2.20
N SER A 197 10.61 24.34 -2.64
CA SER A 197 10.21 24.36 -4.07
C SER A 197 11.38 24.65 -5.03
N SER A 198 12.42 25.35 -4.57
CA SER A 198 13.63 25.62 -5.32
C SER A 198 14.56 24.41 -5.49
N GLN A 199 14.43 23.42 -4.62
CA GLN A 199 15.19 22.16 -4.69
C GLN A 199 14.52 21.09 -5.56
N LEU A 200 13.24 21.25 -5.89
CA LEU A 200 12.48 20.28 -6.66
C LEU A 200 12.91 20.25 -8.13
N THR A 201 13.53 19.16 -8.53
CA THR A 201 13.84 18.90 -9.94
C THR A 201 12.61 18.39 -10.70
N PRO A 202 12.59 18.46 -12.05
CA PRO A 202 11.53 17.81 -12.84
C PRO A 202 11.39 16.31 -12.55
N ALA A 203 12.49 15.62 -12.25
CA ALA A 203 12.50 14.20 -11.91
C ALA A 203 11.79 13.93 -10.57
N ASP A 204 12.02 14.76 -9.55
CA ASP A 204 11.34 14.64 -8.24
C ASP A 204 9.84 14.84 -8.38
N LYS A 205 9.42 15.83 -9.20
CA LYS A 205 8.00 16.09 -9.47
C LYS A 205 7.33 14.93 -10.21
N ALA A 206 8.01 14.31 -11.16
CA ALA A 206 7.53 13.15 -11.88
C ALA A 206 7.42 11.93 -10.94
N LEU A 207 8.48 11.65 -10.18
CA LEU A 207 8.52 10.58 -9.20
C LEU A 207 7.37 10.71 -8.19
N PHE A 208 7.14 11.90 -7.63
CA PHE A 208 6.08 12.12 -6.66
C PHE A 208 4.70 11.74 -7.22
N ILE A 209 4.39 12.14 -8.44
CA ILE A 209 3.10 11.81 -9.09
C ILE A 209 2.97 10.31 -9.37
N GLU A 210 4.04 9.64 -9.80
CA GLU A 210 4.05 8.20 -10.01
C GLU A 210 3.89 7.44 -8.69
N VAL A 211 4.52 7.91 -7.63
CA VAL A 211 4.39 7.36 -6.27
C VAL A 211 2.97 7.49 -5.73
N LEU A 212 2.27 8.59 -5.98
CA LEU A 212 0.85 8.71 -5.60
C LEU A 212 -0.03 7.63 -6.27
N ASP A 213 0.24 7.31 -7.54
CA ASP A 213 -0.48 6.24 -8.24
C ASP A 213 -0.16 4.86 -7.67
N LEU A 214 1.11 4.63 -7.32
CA LEU A 214 1.53 3.38 -6.68
C LEU A 214 0.86 3.21 -5.32
N ILE A 215 0.88 4.24 -4.48
CA ILE A 215 0.25 4.24 -3.14
C ILE A 215 -1.25 3.97 -3.27
N LEU A 216 -1.92 4.63 -4.21
CA LEU A 216 -3.35 4.42 -4.47
C LEU A 216 -3.65 2.96 -4.88
N ALA A 217 -2.81 2.36 -5.73
CA ALA A 217 -2.98 0.99 -6.16
C ALA A 217 -2.84 -0.01 -4.99
N PHE A 218 -1.82 0.16 -4.14
CA PHE A 218 -1.62 -0.66 -2.95
C PHE A 218 -2.73 -0.48 -1.91
N ARG A 219 -3.16 0.77 -1.65
CA ARG A 219 -4.30 1.06 -0.78
C ARG A 219 -5.57 0.36 -1.25
N ASN A 220 -5.89 0.44 -2.53
CA ASN A 220 -7.08 -0.19 -3.08
C ASN A 220 -6.99 -1.72 -2.99
N ARG A 221 -5.83 -2.30 -3.29
CA ARG A 221 -5.61 -3.74 -3.13
C ARG A 221 -5.81 -4.20 -1.69
N ALA A 222 -5.26 -3.45 -0.73
CA ALA A 222 -5.41 -3.73 0.70
C ALA A 222 -6.87 -3.61 1.16
N ALA A 223 -7.58 -2.55 0.77
CA ALA A 223 -8.97 -2.30 1.12
C ALA A 223 -9.93 -3.40 0.61
N HIS A 224 -9.61 -4.01 -0.54
CA HIS A 224 -10.39 -5.11 -1.12
C HIS A 224 -9.94 -6.51 -0.66
N GLY A 225 -9.13 -6.61 0.39
CA GLY A 225 -8.70 -7.89 0.95
C GLY A 225 -7.71 -8.67 0.08
N GLY A 226 -7.15 -8.05 -0.95
CA GLY A 226 -6.24 -8.74 -1.87
C GLY A 226 -4.90 -9.11 -1.24
N ARG A 227 -4.30 -10.19 -1.73
CA ARG A 227 -2.97 -10.64 -1.32
C ARG A 227 -1.92 -9.58 -1.62
N MET A 228 -1.02 -9.31 -0.66
CA MET A 228 -0.11 -8.17 -0.68
C MET A 228 1.33 -8.52 -1.03
N PHE A 229 1.90 -9.57 -0.43
CA PHE A 229 3.35 -9.81 -0.52
C PHE A 229 3.85 -10.00 -1.96
N ASN A 230 3.06 -10.58 -2.86
CA ASN A 230 3.40 -10.74 -4.27
C ASN A 230 2.57 -9.84 -5.21
N TYR A 231 1.90 -8.84 -4.67
CA TYR A 231 1.14 -7.92 -5.50
C TYR A 231 2.07 -7.05 -6.33
N LYS A 232 1.77 -6.96 -7.61
CA LYS A 232 2.37 -6.01 -8.55
C LYS A 232 1.28 -5.06 -9.01
N ALA A 233 1.46 -3.77 -8.73
CA ALA A 233 0.50 -2.76 -9.15
C ALA A 233 0.45 -2.66 -10.68
N SER A 234 -0.69 -2.26 -11.23
CA SER A 234 -0.83 -1.99 -12.67
C SER A 234 -0.10 -0.73 -13.13
N THR A 235 0.19 0.16 -12.19
CA THR A 235 1.03 1.35 -12.39
C THR A 235 2.46 1.03 -12.01
N SER A 236 3.44 1.57 -12.76
CA SER A 236 4.86 1.34 -12.50
C SER A 236 5.57 2.69 -12.39
N LEU A 237 6.55 2.78 -11.49
CA LEU A 237 7.49 3.89 -11.47
C LEU A 237 8.41 3.81 -12.68
N SER A 238 8.72 4.95 -13.28
CA SER A 238 9.85 5.10 -14.22
C SER A 238 11.17 4.92 -13.48
N TYR A 239 12.28 4.69 -14.20
CA TYR A 239 13.59 4.65 -13.55
C TYR A 239 14.03 6.06 -13.15
N HIS A 240 14.06 6.33 -11.87
CA HIS A 240 14.57 7.56 -11.26
C HIS A 240 15.90 7.26 -10.57
N GLN A 241 17.00 7.71 -11.15
CA GLN A 241 18.36 7.32 -10.72
C GLN A 241 18.59 7.50 -9.22
N ASN A 242 18.27 8.66 -8.65
CA ASN A 242 18.50 8.95 -7.23
C ASN A 242 17.69 8.02 -6.35
N PHE A 243 16.38 7.91 -6.60
CA PHE A 243 15.48 7.04 -5.84
C PHE A 243 15.90 5.56 -5.91
N HIS A 244 16.14 5.06 -7.14
CA HIS A 244 16.50 3.64 -7.32
C HIS A 244 17.87 3.31 -6.75
N ASN A 245 18.85 4.23 -6.80
CA ASN A 245 20.15 4.05 -6.14
C ASN A 245 20.01 4.01 -4.61
N GLU A 246 19.15 4.87 -4.02
CA GLU A 246 18.89 4.90 -2.58
C GLU A 246 18.31 3.56 -2.12
N ILE A 247 17.31 3.06 -2.82
CA ILE A 247 16.68 1.76 -2.52
C ILE A 247 17.47 0.57 -3.07
N LYS A 248 18.69 0.80 -3.56
CA LYS A 248 19.61 -0.25 -4.02
C LYS A 248 19.07 -1.09 -5.20
N ILE A 249 18.31 -0.51 -6.07
CA ILE A 249 17.87 -1.12 -7.33
C ILE A 249 18.79 -0.64 -8.47
N THR A 250 19.55 -1.56 -9.02
CA THR A 250 20.40 -1.28 -10.17
C THR A 250 19.58 -1.15 -11.46
N PRO A 251 20.12 -0.53 -12.54
CA PRO A 251 19.48 -0.58 -13.85
C PRO A 251 19.22 -2.01 -14.36
N GLY A 252 20.06 -2.97 -13.94
CA GLY A 252 19.86 -4.40 -14.24
C GLY A 252 18.64 -4.96 -13.52
N ASP A 253 18.50 -4.70 -12.22
CA ASP A 253 17.34 -5.11 -11.42
C ASP A 253 16.06 -4.51 -11.99
N TYR A 254 16.11 -3.22 -12.36
CA TYR A 254 14.96 -2.53 -12.96
C TYR A 254 14.54 -3.15 -14.31
N ARG A 255 15.50 -3.52 -15.20
CA ARG A 255 15.19 -4.27 -16.42
C ARG A 255 14.53 -5.63 -16.11
N ASN A 256 14.90 -6.25 -14.99
CA ASN A 256 14.31 -7.50 -14.48
C ASN A 256 13.03 -7.27 -13.64
N ASN A 257 12.35 -6.14 -13.85
CA ASN A 257 11.07 -5.77 -13.24
C ASN A 257 11.08 -5.60 -11.70
N LYS A 258 12.23 -5.34 -11.08
CA LYS A 258 12.33 -4.93 -9.68
C LYS A 258 12.31 -3.42 -9.55
N GLY A 259 11.83 -2.89 -8.43
CA GLY A 259 11.80 -1.45 -8.18
C GLY A 259 10.77 -0.68 -8.99
N LYS A 260 9.77 -1.34 -9.57
CA LYS A 260 8.74 -0.70 -10.40
C LYS A 260 7.40 -0.54 -9.70
N ASN A 261 6.84 -1.64 -9.21
CA ASN A 261 5.45 -1.71 -8.80
C ASN A 261 5.18 -2.80 -7.75
N ASP A 262 6.22 -3.25 -7.08
CA ASP A 262 6.19 -4.27 -6.04
C ASP A 262 6.09 -3.66 -4.64
N LEU A 263 5.92 -4.52 -3.64
CA LEU A 263 5.76 -4.14 -2.25
C LEU A 263 7.01 -3.45 -1.69
N TYR A 264 8.21 -3.91 -2.09
CA TYR A 264 9.48 -3.28 -1.73
C TYR A 264 9.54 -1.82 -2.19
N THR A 265 9.18 -1.57 -3.45
CA THR A 265 9.12 -0.22 -4.03
C THR A 265 8.08 0.64 -3.33
N PHE A 266 6.89 0.08 -3.04
CA PHE A 266 5.84 0.79 -2.31
C PHE A 266 6.34 1.24 -0.92
N PHE A 267 6.96 0.37 -0.13
CA PHE A 267 7.46 0.73 1.19
C PHE A 267 8.51 1.84 1.12
N HIS A 268 9.46 1.72 0.21
CA HIS A 268 10.49 2.76 0.06
C HIS A 268 9.93 4.08 -0.48
N SER A 269 8.85 4.05 -1.25
CA SER A 269 8.16 5.26 -1.70
C SER A 269 7.56 6.07 -0.54
N LEU A 270 7.20 5.42 0.57
CA LEU A 270 6.73 6.10 1.78
C LEU A 270 7.82 6.96 2.43
N ALA A 271 9.10 6.63 2.24
CA ALA A 271 10.22 7.42 2.76
C ALA A 271 10.38 8.79 2.09
N LEU A 272 9.71 9.04 0.96
CA LEU A 272 9.68 10.36 0.32
C LEU A 272 8.86 11.40 1.09
N PHE A 273 7.95 10.96 1.94
CA PHE A 273 7.13 11.85 2.76
C PHE A 273 7.89 12.31 4.02
N GLU A 274 7.75 13.58 4.39
CA GLU A 274 8.33 14.14 5.61
C GLU A 274 7.76 13.43 6.86
N ASN A 275 6.45 13.18 6.86
CA ASN A 275 5.82 12.31 7.86
C ASN A 275 6.27 10.86 7.64
N LYS A 276 7.20 10.40 8.47
CA LYS A 276 7.78 9.06 8.41
C LYS A 276 6.89 7.96 8.99
N ALA A 277 5.73 8.29 9.57
CA ALA A 277 4.86 7.29 10.21
C ALA A 277 4.53 6.12 9.28
N GLY A 278 4.24 6.39 7.99
CA GLY A 278 4.00 5.36 7.01
C GLY A 278 5.23 4.47 6.74
N PHE A 279 6.42 5.06 6.71
CA PHE A 279 7.68 4.33 6.54
C PHE A 279 8.04 3.51 7.79
N ASP A 280 7.82 4.04 8.98
CA ASP A 280 8.11 3.36 10.24
C ASP A 280 7.26 2.08 10.41
N LEU A 281 6.07 2.04 9.84
CA LEU A 281 5.24 0.83 9.77
C LEU A 281 5.91 -0.31 8.99
N LEU A 282 6.86 -0.01 8.10
CA LEU A 282 7.69 -1.03 7.45
C LEU A 282 8.47 -1.88 8.47
N GLN A 283 8.95 -1.26 9.54
CA GLN A 283 9.69 -1.98 10.60
C GLN A 283 8.81 -3.03 11.27
N LEU A 284 7.51 -2.74 11.47
CA LEU A 284 6.54 -3.70 11.98
C LEU A 284 6.28 -4.84 10.98
N CYS A 285 6.28 -4.55 9.69
CA CYS A 285 6.17 -5.58 8.65
C CYS A 285 7.35 -6.55 8.70
N LEU A 286 8.57 -6.04 8.80
CA LEU A 286 9.78 -6.86 8.93
C LEU A 286 9.76 -7.72 10.21
N TYR A 287 9.22 -7.18 11.30
CA TYR A 287 9.03 -7.94 12.54
C TYR A 287 8.05 -9.10 12.34
N SER A 288 6.90 -8.86 11.72
CA SER A 288 5.90 -9.91 11.44
C SER A 288 6.47 -11.02 10.53
N ILE A 289 7.25 -10.64 9.53
CA ILE A 289 7.96 -11.61 8.66
C ILE A 289 8.94 -12.44 9.48
N LYS A 290 9.69 -11.83 10.40
CA LYS A 290 10.66 -12.50 11.26
C LYS A 290 9.99 -13.49 12.24
N GLU A 291 8.84 -13.14 12.79
CA GLU A 291 8.07 -14.06 13.65
C GLU A 291 7.57 -15.27 12.85
N HIS A 292 7.09 -15.07 11.64
CA HIS A 292 6.72 -16.17 10.75
C HIS A 292 7.93 -17.06 10.43
N ASP A 293 9.08 -16.45 10.08
CA ASP A 293 10.32 -17.15 9.74
C ASP A 293 10.87 -17.99 10.90
N ALA A 294 10.61 -17.63 12.15
CA ALA A 294 10.96 -18.43 13.31
C ALA A 294 10.31 -19.82 13.29
N SER A 295 9.13 -19.97 12.70
CA SER A 295 8.42 -21.23 12.53
C SER A 295 8.66 -21.88 11.17
N TYR A 296 8.91 -21.08 10.13
CA TYR A 296 9.00 -21.51 8.71
C TYR A 296 10.20 -20.86 8.03
N THR A 297 11.41 -21.23 8.46
CA THR A 297 12.69 -20.56 8.12
C THR A 297 13.06 -20.53 6.63
N LYS A 298 12.39 -21.34 5.80
CA LYS A 298 12.60 -21.36 4.35
C LYS A 298 11.80 -20.32 3.59
N ASP A 299 10.76 -19.76 4.22
CA ASP A 299 9.81 -18.87 3.56
C ASP A 299 10.40 -17.49 3.29
N TRP A 300 11.31 -17.01 4.14
CA TRP A 300 11.87 -15.67 4.00
C TRP A 300 12.38 -15.36 2.60
N LEU A 301 13.18 -16.25 2.04
CA LEU A 301 13.76 -16.05 0.71
C LEU A 301 12.71 -15.94 -0.38
N VAL A 302 11.72 -16.82 -0.33
CA VAL A 302 10.63 -16.86 -1.31
C VAL A 302 9.78 -15.61 -1.18
N LEU A 303 9.38 -15.26 0.05
CA LEU A 303 8.56 -14.08 0.33
C LEU A 303 9.28 -12.79 -0.06
N ALA A 304 10.55 -12.63 0.34
CA ALA A 304 11.32 -11.44 0.01
C ALA A 304 11.54 -11.27 -1.50
N LYS A 305 11.79 -12.35 -2.23
CA LYS A 305 11.87 -12.35 -3.69
C LYS A 305 10.53 -11.90 -4.32
N GLU A 306 9.42 -12.45 -3.86
CA GLU A 306 8.08 -12.08 -4.32
C GLU A 306 7.73 -10.63 -4.00
N MET A 307 8.16 -10.12 -2.85
CA MET A 307 8.00 -8.71 -2.45
C MET A 307 8.82 -7.74 -3.29
N GLY A 308 9.82 -8.21 -4.06
CA GLY A 308 10.65 -7.37 -4.92
C GLY A 308 12.01 -6.99 -4.34
N TYR A 309 12.44 -7.62 -3.25
CA TYR A 309 13.77 -7.35 -2.67
C TYR A 309 14.88 -7.65 -3.68
N PRO A 310 15.90 -6.77 -3.81
CA PRO A 310 17.04 -7.03 -4.67
C PRO A 310 17.91 -8.17 -4.15
N GLU A 311 18.54 -8.88 -5.07
CA GLU A 311 19.22 -10.15 -4.78
C GLU A 311 20.39 -10.01 -3.80
N TYR A 312 21.08 -8.87 -3.83
CA TYR A 312 22.20 -8.62 -2.94
C TYR A 312 21.73 -8.41 -1.48
N ILE A 313 20.56 -7.81 -1.25
CA ILE A 313 19.95 -7.71 0.10
C ILE A 313 19.63 -9.11 0.63
N LEU A 314 19.09 -9.97 -0.22
CA LEU A 314 18.80 -11.36 0.13
C LEU A 314 20.07 -12.13 0.52
N LYS A 315 21.19 -11.89 -0.15
CA LYS A 315 22.48 -12.52 0.15
C LYS A 315 23.09 -12.02 1.47
N THR A 316 23.07 -10.69 1.68
CA THR A 316 23.60 -10.07 2.92
C THR A 316 22.74 -10.36 4.14
N ASP A 317 21.43 -10.42 3.98
CA ASP A 317 20.55 -10.75 5.09
C ASP A 317 20.61 -12.24 5.45
N LEU A 318 20.82 -13.13 4.49
CA LEU A 318 21.10 -14.54 4.76
C LEU A 318 22.36 -14.73 5.60
N GLU A 319 23.43 -14.00 5.31
CA GLU A 319 24.66 -14.03 6.11
C GLU A 319 24.43 -13.41 7.49
N ARG A 320 23.65 -12.33 7.59
CA ARG A 320 23.24 -11.72 8.86
C ARG A 320 22.24 -12.58 9.61
N HIS A 321 21.28 -13.25 8.99
CA HIS A 321 20.35 -14.18 9.65
C HIS A 321 21.10 -15.36 10.27
N ARG A 322 22.10 -15.92 9.61
CA ARG A 322 22.97 -16.94 10.21
C ARG A 322 23.72 -16.44 11.45
N ASN A 323 24.06 -15.14 11.49
CA ASN A 323 24.74 -14.50 12.62
C ASN A 323 23.78 -13.89 13.65
N PHE A 324 22.52 -13.56 13.25
CA PHE A 324 21.53 -12.88 14.09
C PHE A 324 20.91 -13.80 15.14
N HIS A 325 20.75 -15.09 14.85
CA HIS A 325 20.31 -16.07 15.85
C HIS A 325 21.27 -16.23 17.04
N LYS A 326 22.48 -15.66 16.95
CA LYS A 326 23.45 -15.69 18.04
C LYS A 326 23.50 -14.45 18.95
N ASN A 327 23.06 -13.25 18.52
CA ASN A 327 23.47 -12.01 19.22
C ASN A 327 22.45 -10.88 19.39
N TYR A 328 21.15 -11.03 19.12
CA TYR A 328 20.23 -9.88 19.29
C TYR A 328 19.18 -10.07 20.38
N ARG A 329 19.50 -9.55 21.56
CA ARG A 329 18.59 -9.16 22.64
C ARG A 329 17.97 -7.79 22.33
N TRP A 330 16.68 -7.69 22.32
CA TRP A 330 15.68 -6.61 22.60
C TRP A 330 16.04 -5.11 22.54
N SER A 331 17.27 -4.66 22.25
CA SER A 331 17.67 -3.24 22.43
C SER A 331 17.15 -2.27 21.35
N TYR A 332 16.91 -2.71 20.12
CA TYR A 332 16.51 -1.81 19.03
C TYR A 332 15.02 -1.44 19.03
N LEU A 333 14.14 -2.38 19.38
CA LEU A 333 12.70 -2.10 19.47
C LEU A 333 12.39 -1.13 20.61
N TRP A 334 13.09 -1.24 21.72
CA TRP A 334 12.96 -0.34 22.86
C TRP A 334 13.39 1.10 22.53
N HIS A 335 14.38 1.30 21.68
CA HIS A 335 14.82 2.62 21.24
C HIS A 335 13.84 3.25 20.22
N ALA A 336 13.30 2.47 19.30
CA ALA A 336 12.27 2.95 18.35
C ALA A 336 10.98 3.36 19.07
N ILE A 337 10.51 2.52 19.99
CA ILE A 337 9.32 2.82 20.82
C ILE A 337 9.55 4.03 21.73
N LYS A 338 10.71 4.16 22.37
CA LYS A 338 11.06 5.32 23.20
C LYS A 338 11.08 6.63 22.41
N ASN A 339 11.54 6.60 21.16
CA ASN A 339 11.59 7.79 20.30
C ASN A 339 10.20 8.20 19.78
N ILE A 340 9.22 7.31 19.75
CA ILE A 340 7.82 7.60 19.39
C ILE A 340 7.08 8.29 20.56
N PHE A 341 7.41 7.92 21.81
CA PHE A 341 6.73 8.43 23.00
C PHE A 341 7.47 9.60 23.71
N ASN A 342 8.66 9.98 23.29
CA ASN A 342 9.46 11.08 23.86
C ASN A 342 9.59 12.29 22.91
N LYS A 343 8.76 12.40 21.88
CA LYS A 343 8.49 13.60 21.11
C LYS A 343 7.01 13.95 21.29
#